data_532f87cea913d0b54a9084afcfa3d64a
#
_entry.id   532f87cea913d0b54a9084afcfa3d64a
#
_cell.length_a   1.000
_cell.length_b   1.000
_cell.length_c   1.000
_cell.angle_alpha   90.00
_cell.angle_beta   90.00
_cell.angle_gamma   90.00
#
_symmetry.space_group_name_H-M   'P 1'
#
loop_
_entity.id
_entity.type
_entity.pdbx_description
1 polymer ?
#
loop_
_entity_poly.entity_id
_entity_poly.type
_entity_poly.pdbx_seq_one_letter_code
_entity_poly.pdbx_strand_id
1 'polypeptide(L)'
;MEKPIRKLPRMKGFDYSQEDAYFVTICSYENKHIFGKISKINGVNNFLPSRIGEIVQDTFFRLPERFSEFELIHFSLLPNHLHFLVLKKDIDIQRKSSLSQFVGAFKSLSDRAVRNEMSIIKIWQKSFNDHIIRNEKDLQTHWLYIEENVNRWGEDEYFL
;
A
#
# COMPACT_ATOMS: atom_id res chain seq x y z
N MET A 1 -8.32 -17.21 -19.58
CA MET A 1 -6.85 -17.17 -19.70
C MET A 1 -6.28 -16.79 -18.33
N GLU A 2 -5.67 -17.74 -17.65
CA GLU A 2 -5.02 -17.48 -16.38
C GLU A 2 -3.84 -16.54 -16.60
N LYS A 3 -3.80 -15.42 -15.87
CA LYS A 3 -2.62 -14.57 -15.84
C LYS A 3 -1.45 -15.39 -15.29
N PRO A 4 -0.28 -15.35 -15.92
CA PRO A 4 0.88 -16.04 -15.36
C PRO A 4 1.10 -15.55 -13.92
N ILE A 5 1.19 -16.50 -13.01
CA ILE A 5 1.53 -16.21 -11.61
C ILE A 5 2.88 -15.49 -11.64
N ARG A 6 2.87 -14.19 -11.34
CA ARG A 6 4.13 -13.46 -11.17
C ARG A 6 4.92 -14.14 -10.07
N LYS A 7 6.14 -14.53 -10.39
CA LYS A 7 7.06 -15.04 -9.36
C LYS A 7 7.18 -13.99 -8.28
N LEU A 8 7.04 -14.41 -7.04
CA LEU A 8 7.35 -13.60 -5.87
C LEU A 8 8.71 -12.91 -6.08
N PRO A 9 8.82 -11.61 -5.77
CA PRO A 9 10.12 -10.98 -5.75
C PRO A 9 11.03 -11.81 -4.84
N ARG A 10 12.25 -12.03 -5.30
CA ARG A 10 13.21 -12.85 -4.55
C ARG A 10 13.56 -12.15 -3.24
N MET A 11 12.98 -12.63 -2.16
CA MET A 11 13.42 -12.33 -0.80
C MET A 11 14.59 -13.24 -0.40
N LYS A 12 15.48 -13.54 -1.36
CA LYS A 12 16.66 -14.37 -1.15
C LYS A 12 17.55 -13.71 -0.11
N GLY A 13 17.78 -14.42 1.00
CA GLY A 13 18.59 -13.91 2.10
C GLY A 13 17.84 -13.04 3.10
N PHE A 14 16.51 -12.94 2.98
CA PHE A 14 15.72 -12.25 4.00
C PHE A 14 15.78 -13.04 5.31
N ASP A 15 16.29 -12.41 6.34
CA ASP A 15 16.36 -12.98 7.68
C ASP A 15 15.20 -12.45 8.52
N TYR A 16 14.15 -13.27 8.66
CA TYR A 16 12.96 -12.94 9.45
C TYR A 16 13.25 -12.70 10.94
N SER A 17 14.47 -13.01 11.42
CA SER A 17 14.89 -12.74 12.80
C SER A 17 15.51 -11.35 12.97
N GLN A 18 16.05 -10.76 11.92
CA GLN A 18 16.79 -9.49 11.96
C GLN A 18 16.11 -8.35 11.18
N GLU A 19 15.39 -8.68 10.13
CA GLU A 19 14.68 -7.70 9.29
C GLU A 19 13.17 -7.89 9.40
N ASP A 20 12.43 -6.79 9.38
CA ASP A 20 10.99 -6.80 9.50
C ASP A 20 10.31 -6.52 8.15
N ALA A 21 9.32 -7.33 7.82
CA ALA A 21 8.40 -7.07 6.73
C ALA A 21 6.98 -6.87 7.29
N TYR A 22 6.26 -5.90 6.72
CA TYR A 22 4.92 -5.55 7.16
C TYR A 22 3.95 -5.54 6.00
N PHE A 23 2.77 -6.13 6.23
CA PHE A 23 1.60 -5.90 5.41
C PHE A 23 0.76 -4.80 6.08
N VAL A 24 0.46 -3.74 5.33
CA VAL A 24 -0.21 -2.55 5.86
C VAL A 24 -1.46 -2.25 5.07
N THR A 25 -2.51 -1.86 5.79
CA THR A 25 -3.77 -1.36 5.22
C THR A 25 -4.06 0.04 5.75
N ILE A 26 -4.31 0.98 4.86
CA ILE A 26 -4.69 2.34 5.20
C ILE A 26 -6.00 2.67 4.50
N CYS A 27 -7.01 3.07 5.27
CA CYS A 27 -8.35 3.38 4.76
C CYS A 27 -8.56 4.89 4.59
N SER A 28 -9.37 5.24 3.60
CA SER A 28 -9.83 6.62 3.43
C SER A 28 -10.74 7.06 4.57
N TYR A 29 -10.83 8.37 4.76
CA TYR A 29 -11.73 8.95 5.75
C TYR A 29 -13.18 8.55 5.48
N GLU A 30 -13.85 8.00 6.48
CA GLU A 30 -15.22 7.47 6.41
C GLU A 30 -15.42 6.40 5.32
N ASN A 31 -14.36 5.72 4.91
CA ASN A 31 -14.38 4.71 3.83
C ASN A 31 -14.90 5.23 2.48
N LYS A 32 -14.76 6.52 2.22
CA LYS A 32 -15.22 7.12 0.97
C LYS A 32 -14.39 6.66 -0.22
N HIS A 33 -15.05 6.40 -1.35
CA HIS A 33 -14.43 5.99 -2.61
C HIS A 33 -13.77 7.19 -3.32
N ILE A 34 -12.74 7.76 -2.71
CA ILE A 34 -12.09 8.98 -3.21
C ILE A 34 -10.86 8.71 -4.08
N PHE A 35 -10.29 7.49 -4.01
CA PHE A 35 -9.05 7.19 -4.73
C PHE A 35 -9.25 6.77 -6.17
N GLY A 36 -10.45 6.39 -6.55
CA GLY A 36 -10.75 5.95 -7.89
C GLY A 36 -11.96 5.02 -7.93
N LYS A 37 -12.08 4.28 -9.02
CA LYS A 37 -13.14 3.31 -9.23
C LYS A 37 -12.61 2.04 -9.89
N ILE A 38 -13.33 0.95 -9.71
CA ILE A 38 -13.07 -0.29 -10.43
C ILE A 38 -14.08 -0.42 -11.55
N SER A 39 -13.60 -0.62 -12.77
CA SER A 39 -14.39 -0.77 -13.96
C SER A 39 -14.03 -2.07 -14.68
N LYS A 40 -15.05 -2.76 -15.23
CA LYS A 40 -14.80 -3.92 -16.08
C LYS A 40 -14.50 -3.47 -17.51
N ILE A 41 -13.34 -3.88 -18.01
CA ILE A 41 -12.93 -3.68 -19.39
C ILE A 41 -12.65 -5.06 -19.98
N ASN A 42 -13.39 -5.45 -21.01
CA ASN A 42 -13.30 -6.80 -21.60
C ASN A 42 -13.42 -7.93 -20.58
N GLY A 43 -14.35 -7.79 -19.61
CA GLY A 43 -14.60 -8.77 -18.56
C GLY A 43 -13.58 -8.80 -17.42
N VAL A 44 -12.58 -7.92 -17.43
CA VAL A 44 -11.53 -7.84 -16.42
C VAL A 44 -11.69 -6.56 -15.61
N ASN A 45 -11.63 -6.68 -14.27
CA ASN A 45 -11.63 -5.54 -13.37
C ASN A 45 -10.34 -4.75 -13.52
N ASN A 46 -10.49 -3.42 -13.69
CA ASN A 46 -9.37 -2.48 -13.73
C ASN A 46 -9.61 -1.36 -12.73
N PHE A 47 -8.57 -1.00 -11.99
CA PHE A 47 -8.61 0.18 -11.14
C PHE A 47 -8.28 1.42 -11.96
N LEU A 48 -9.19 2.39 -11.93
CA LEU A 48 -9.02 3.68 -12.58
C LEU A 48 -8.85 4.75 -11.51
N PRO A 49 -7.63 5.26 -11.28
CA PRO A 49 -7.40 6.25 -10.23
C PRO A 49 -8.11 7.56 -10.54
N SER A 50 -8.63 8.19 -9.50
CA SER A 50 -9.02 9.61 -9.53
C SER A 50 -7.75 10.47 -9.45
N ARG A 51 -7.93 11.81 -9.58
CA ARG A 51 -6.79 12.71 -9.36
C ARG A 51 -6.19 12.55 -7.95
N ILE A 52 -7.04 12.36 -6.94
CA ILE A 52 -6.58 12.05 -5.58
C ILE A 52 -5.79 10.75 -5.56
N GLY A 53 -6.27 9.71 -6.22
CA GLY A 53 -5.59 8.43 -6.32
C GLY A 53 -4.21 8.54 -7.00
N GLU A 54 -4.10 9.32 -8.06
CA GLU A 54 -2.81 9.59 -8.72
C GLU A 54 -1.82 10.29 -7.77
N ILE A 55 -2.27 11.29 -7.04
CA ILE A 55 -1.45 12.02 -6.06
C ILE A 55 -0.98 11.07 -4.95
N VAL A 56 -1.88 10.22 -4.46
CA VAL A 56 -1.58 9.23 -3.42
C VAL A 56 -0.51 8.24 -3.89
N GLN A 57 -0.66 7.71 -5.11
CA GLN A 57 0.33 6.79 -5.70
C GLN A 57 1.69 7.46 -5.87
N ASP A 58 1.73 8.64 -6.44
CA ASP A 58 2.98 9.39 -6.65
C ASP A 58 3.70 9.67 -5.33
N THR A 59 2.96 10.07 -4.31
CA THR A 59 3.50 10.32 -2.98
C THR A 59 4.08 9.03 -2.37
N PHE A 60 3.35 7.93 -2.50
CA PHE A 60 3.76 6.64 -1.96
C PHE A 60 5.07 6.15 -2.58
N PHE A 61 5.19 6.20 -3.89
CA PHE A 61 6.38 5.70 -4.58
C PHE A 61 7.62 6.58 -4.38
N ARG A 62 7.46 7.81 -3.89
CA ARG A 62 8.57 8.69 -3.53
C ARG A 62 9.06 8.55 -2.10
N LEU A 63 8.31 7.88 -1.24
CA LEU A 63 8.66 7.73 0.18
C LEU A 63 10.04 7.10 0.41
N PRO A 64 10.48 6.06 -0.34
CA PRO A 64 11.79 5.47 -0.13
C PRO A 64 12.97 6.44 -0.32
N GLU A 65 12.77 7.53 -1.03
CA GLU A 65 13.79 8.59 -1.16
C GLU A 65 14.10 9.27 0.18
N ARG A 66 13.11 9.31 1.09
CA ARG A 66 13.25 9.89 2.45
C ARG A 66 13.51 8.85 3.53
N PHE A 67 13.08 7.62 3.30
CA PHE A 67 13.15 6.52 4.25
C PHE A 67 13.89 5.35 3.61
N SER A 68 15.21 5.48 3.50
CA SER A 68 16.07 4.51 2.79
C SER A 68 16.08 3.11 3.43
N GLU A 69 15.70 3.00 4.71
CA GLU A 69 15.55 1.72 5.39
C GLU A 69 14.30 0.94 4.96
N PHE A 70 13.34 1.60 4.31
CA PHE A 70 12.12 0.96 3.84
C PHE A 70 12.18 0.67 2.34
N GLU A 71 11.92 -0.57 1.98
CA GLU A 71 11.81 -1.03 0.59
C GLU A 71 10.38 -1.45 0.31
N LEU A 72 9.79 -0.88 -0.74
CA LEU A 72 8.44 -1.23 -1.18
C LEU A 72 8.49 -2.53 -1.96
N ILE A 73 7.78 -3.56 -1.49
CA ILE A 73 7.72 -4.88 -2.11
C ILE A 73 6.52 -4.98 -3.06
N HIS A 74 5.36 -4.54 -2.60
CA HIS A 74 4.12 -4.62 -3.37
C HIS A 74 3.12 -3.57 -2.92
N PHE A 75 2.20 -3.20 -3.80
CA PHE A 75 1.24 -2.12 -3.56
C PHE A 75 -0.05 -2.37 -4.35
N SER A 76 -1.18 -2.07 -3.75
CA SER A 76 -2.47 -2.01 -4.44
C SER A 76 -3.30 -0.86 -3.89
N LEU A 77 -3.72 0.04 -4.76
CA LEU A 77 -4.68 1.09 -4.43
C LEU A 77 -6.07 0.65 -4.88
N LEU A 78 -7.04 0.83 -4.00
CA LEU A 78 -8.44 0.50 -4.18
C LEU A 78 -9.30 1.76 -3.96
N PRO A 79 -10.59 1.77 -4.31
CA PRO A 79 -11.38 3.00 -4.24
C PRO A 79 -11.35 3.72 -2.89
N ASN A 80 -11.29 2.98 -1.76
CA ASN A 80 -11.37 3.56 -0.42
C ASN A 80 -10.25 3.12 0.54
N HIS A 81 -9.23 2.41 0.03
CA HIS A 81 -8.10 1.99 0.85
C HIS A 81 -6.91 1.58 0.00
N LEU A 82 -5.79 1.38 0.63
CA LEU A 82 -4.61 0.79 -0.01
C LEU A 82 -4.01 -0.30 0.86
N HIS A 83 -3.39 -1.26 0.19
CA HIS A 83 -2.55 -2.27 0.82
C HIS A 83 -1.14 -2.18 0.28
N PHE A 84 -0.17 -2.42 1.13
CA PHE A 84 1.20 -2.56 0.68
C PHE A 84 2.00 -3.53 1.55
N LEU A 85 3.02 -4.10 0.95
CA LEU A 85 4.08 -4.83 1.62
C LEU A 85 5.34 -3.98 1.61
N VAL A 86 5.93 -3.81 2.76
CA VAL A 86 7.16 -3.04 2.94
C VAL A 86 8.15 -3.83 3.78
N LEU A 87 9.41 -3.79 3.36
CA LEU A 87 10.52 -4.37 4.08
C LEU A 87 11.27 -3.25 4.80
N LYS A 88 11.46 -3.42 6.11
CA LYS A 88 12.35 -2.55 6.88
C LYS A 88 13.71 -3.22 7.01
N LYS A 89 14.70 -2.65 6.36
CA LYS A 89 16.08 -3.15 6.38
C LYS A 89 16.82 -2.68 7.62
N ASP A 90 17.68 -3.55 8.14
CA ASP A 90 18.64 -3.16 9.15
C ASP A 90 19.89 -2.61 8.45
N ILE A 91 19.90 -1.30 8.22
CA ILE A 91 21.03 -0.57 7.62
C ILE A 91 21.61 0.43 8.62
N ASP A 92 22.90 0.69 8.49
CA ASP A 92 23.60 1.67 9.33
C ASP A 92 23.29 3.08 8.85
N ILE A 93 22.28 3.70 9.47
CA ILE A 93 21.89 5.08 9.24
C ILE A 93 21.78 5.80 10.58
N GLN A 94 22.07 7.09 10.58
CA GLN A 94 22.02 7.91 11.80
C GLN A 94 20.62 7.98 12.42
N ARG A 95 19.58 7.94 11.60
CA ARG A 95 18.20 8.14 12.03
C ARG A 95 17.29 7.04 11.49
N LYS A 96 16.97 6.09 12.36
CA LYS A 96 16.03 5.01 12.06
C LYS A 96 14.60 5.47 12.33
N SER A 97 13.70 5.17 11.40
CA SER A 97 12.27 5.48 11.53
C SER A 97 11.47 4.22 11.82
N SER A 98 10.40 4.37 12.61
CA SER A 98 9.42 3.31 12.82
C SER A 98 8.44 3.21 11.63
N LEU A 99 7.71 2.10 11.55
CA LEU A 99 6.61 1.95 10.60
C LEU A 99 5.57 3.07 10.78
N SER A 100 5.24 3.42 12.01
CA SER A 100 4.30 4.51 12.31
C SER A 100 4.77 5.86 11.78
N GLN A 101 6.07 6.14 11.86
CA GLN A 101 6.66 7.36 11.28
C GLN A 101 6.60 7.35 9.76
N PHE A 102 6.88 6.20 9.14
CA PHE A 102 6.78 6.00 7.69
C PHE A 102 5.34 6.25 7.20
N VAL A 103 4.36 5.59 7.82
CA VAL A 103 2.94 5.76 7.48
C VAL A 103 2.47 7.19 7.78
N GLY A 104 2.86 7.76 8.89
CA GLY A 104 2.52 9.14 9.27
C GLY A 104 3.04 10.16 8.27
N ALA A 105 4.28 10.01 7.81
CA ALA A 105 4.86 10.86 6.78
C ALA A 105 4.10 10.73 5.45
N PHE A 106 3.77 9.51 5.05
CA PHE A 106 2.96 9.25 3.85
C PHE A 106 1.61 9.97 3.92
N LYS A 107 0.89 9.82 5.02
CA LYS A 107 -0.41 10.49 5.22
C LYS A 107 -0.30 12.02 5.16
N SER A 108 0.69 12.58 5.85
CA SER A 108 0.91 14.03 5.87
C SER A 108 1.27 14.59 4.50
N LEU A 109 2.16 13.92 3.77
CA LEU A 109 2.61 14.36 2.46
C LEU A 109 1.51 14.26 1.41
N SER A 110 0.76 13.16 1.38
CA SER A 110 -0.35 12.98 0.46
C SER A 110 -1.51 13.95 0.76
N ASP A 111 -1.82 14.15 2.02
CA ASP A 111 -2.82 15.13 2.48
C ASP A 111 -2.47 16.54 2.00
N ARG A 112 -1.23 16.95 2.20
CA ARG A 112 -0.74 18.27 1.75
C ARG A 112 -0.80 18.41 0.24
N ALA A 113 -0.37 17.38 -0.50
CA ALA A 113 -0.39 17.40 -1.96
C ALA A 113 -1.81 17.52 -2.51
N VAL A 114 -2.78 16.82 -1.91
CA VAL A 114 -4.19 16.91 -2.29
C VAL A 114 -4.75 18.29 -1.97
N ARG A 115 -4.47 18.83 -0.77
CA ARG A 115 -4.94 20.17 -0.38
C ARG A 115 -4.40 21.28 -1.27
N ASN A 116 -3.22 21.13 -1.83
CA ASN A 116 -2.64 22.09 -2.77
C ASN A 116 -3.41 22.18 -4.09
N GLU A 117 -4.11 21.12 -4.48
CA GLU A 117 -4.88 21.06 -5.71
C GLU A 117 -6.41 21.15 -5.50
N MET A 118 -6.89 20.73 -4.34
CA MET A 118 -8.32 20.55 -4.08
C MET A 118 -8.70 21.05 -2.68
N SER A 119 -9.97 21.47 -2.53
CA SER A 119 -10.53 21.92 -1.24
C SER A 119 -11.03 20.75 -0.38
N ILE A 120 -10.26 19.66 -0.30
CA ILE A 120 -10.59 18.52 0.56
C ILE A 120 -9.77 18.61 1.84
N ILE A 121 -10.44 18.48 2.99
CA ILE A 121 -9.85 18.72 4.30
C ILE A 121 -9.15 17.45 4.83
N LYS A 122 -9.69 16.26 4.55
CA LYS A 122 -9.20 15.02 5.13
C LYS A 122 -9.42 13.84 4.18
N ILE A 123 -8.34 13.10 3.90
CA ILE A 123 -8.40 11.93 3.02
C ILE A 123 -8.21 10.60 3.76
N TRP A 124 -7.59 10.59 4.94
CA TRP A 124 -7.24 9.37 5.66
C TRP A 124 -8.00 9.19 6.97
N GLN A 125 -8.27 7.93 7.33
CA GLN A 125 -8.63 7.57 8.69
C GLN A 125 -7.46 7.85 9.63
N LYS A 126 -7.74 7.99 10.91
CA LYS A 126 -6.76 8.37 11.93
C LYS A 126 -5.66 7.33 12.16
N SER A 127 -5.98 6.04 12.01
CA SER A 127 -5.06 4.92 12.26
C SER A 127 -4.80 4.12 10.98
N PHE A 128 -4.07 3.03 11.11
CA PHE A 128 -3.85 2.04 10.06
C PHE A 128 -3.76 0.64 10.69
N ASN A 129 -3.94 -0.40 9.88
CA ASN A 129 -3.76 -1.77 10.29
C ASN A 129 -2.44 -2.29 9.73
N ASP A 130 -1.70 -3.05 10.55
CA ASP A 130 -0.47 -3.70 10.14
C ASP A 130 -0.40 -5.14 10.62
N HIS A 131 0.31 -5.95 9.87
CA HIS A 131 0.61 -7.33 10.18
C HIS A 131 2.08 -7.59 9.92
N ILE A 132 2.78 -8.13 10.91
CA ILE A 132 4.19 -8.51 10.78
C ILE A 132 4.28 -9.83 10.03
N ILE A 133 5.01 -9.83 8.93
CA ILE A 133 5.27 -11.04 8.14
C ILE A 133 6.26 -11.93 8.90
N ARG A 134 5.86 -13.16 9.17
CA ARG A 134 6.61 -14.07 10.04
C ARG A 134 7.46 -15.10 9.31
N ASN A 135 7.09 -15.43 8.07
CA ASN A 135 7.75 -16.44 7.26
C ASN A 135 7.41 -16.28 5.80
N GLU A 136 8.01 -17.09 4.94
CA GLU A 136 7.81 -17.03 3.51
C GLU A 136 6.36 -17.33 3.08
N LYS A 137 5.71 -18.29 3.74
CA LYS A 137 4.32 -18.62 3.47
C LYS A 137 3.38 -17.45 3.78
N ASP A 138 3.61 -16.77 4.88
CA ASP A 138 2.88 -15.57 5.29
C ASP A 138 3.07 -14.43 4.26
N LEU A 139 4.30 -14.21 3.81
CA LEU A 139 4.59 -13.27 2.74
C LEU A 139 3.83 -13.61 1.46
N GLN A 140 3.87 -14.86 1.05
CA GLN A 140 3.19 -15.33 -0.15
C GLN A 140 1.67 -15.12 -0.08
N THR A 141 1.06 -15.41 1.06
CA THR A 141 -0.37 -15.21 1.30
C THR A 141 -0.76 -13.75 1.10
N HIS A 142 -0.01 -12.82 1.68
CA HIS A 142 -0.29 -11.39 1.58
C HIS A 142 0.05 -10.81 0.21
N TRP A 143 1.10 -11.33 -0.43
CA TRP A 143 1.42 -10.98 -1.81
C TRP A 143 0.26 -11.31 -2.76
N LEU A 144 -0.25 -12.53 -2.70
CA LEU A 144 -1.38 -12.97 -3.53
C LEU A 144 -2.64 -12.17 -3.23
N TYR A 145 -2.88 -11.85 -1.97
CA TYR A 145 -4.00 -11.01 -1.57
C TYR A 145 -3.95 -9.64 -2.27
N ILE A 146 -2.78 -9.01 -2.32
CA ILE A 146 -2.59 -7.74 -3.02
C ILE A 146 -2.77 -7.91 -4.53
N GLU A 147 -2.19 -8.95 -5.14
CA GLU A 147 -2.30 -9.23 -6.58
C GLU A 147 -3.76 -9.40 -7.04
N GLU A 148 -4.58 -10.04 -6.21
CA GLU A 148 -5.97 -10.37 -6.56
C GLU A 148 -6.99 -9.31 -6.12
N ASN A 149 -6.58 -8.30 -5.39
CA ASN A 149 -7.46 -7.32 -4.74
C ASN A 149 -8.45 -6.64 -5.71
N VAL A 150 -7.96 -6.17 -6.83
CA VAL A 150 -8.80 -5.48 -7.83
C VAL A 150 -9.84 -6.43 -8.42
N ASN A 151 -9.43 -7.67 -8.70
CA ASN A 151 -10.32 -8.68 -9.25
C ASN A 151 -11.41 -9.12 -8.26
N ARG A 152 -11.09 -9.07 -6.97
CA ARG A 152 -11.96 -9.48 -5.87
C ARG A 152 -12.60 -8.31 -5.13
N TRP A 153 -12.65 -7.14 -5.74
CA TRP A 153 -13.17 -5.95 -5.09
C TRP A 153 -14.57 -6.14 -4.49
N GLY A 154 -15.48 -6.80 -5.18
CA GLY A 154 -16.84 -7.07 -4.69
C GLY A 154 -16.91 -8.00 -3.47
N GLU A 155 -15.84 -8.76 -3.19
CA GLU A 155 -15.69 -9.66 -2.05
C GLU A 155 -14.86 -9.05 -0.93
N ASP A 156 -14.30 -7.85 -1.15
CA ASP A 156 -13.43 -7.16 -0.19
C ASP A 156 -14.23 -6.72 1.04
N GLU A 157 -13.66 -6.89 2.24
CA GLU A 157 -14.27 -6.45 3.50
C GLU A 157 -14.50 -4.93 3.57
N TYR A 158 -13.74 -4.15 2.77
CA TYR A 158 -13.87 -2.70 2.66
C TYR A 158 -14.82 -2.27 1.54
N PHE A 159 -15.42 -3.21 0.84
CA PHE A 159 -16.44 -2.94 -0.16
C PHE A 159 -17.73 -2.48 0.53
N LEU A 160 -18.01 -1.18 0.45
CA LEU A 160 -19.18 -0.55 1.08
C LEU A 160 -19.96 0.29 0.08
#